data_7d7f63af0649243cf6da7e14ef29f416
#
_entry.id   7d7f63af0649243cf6da7e14ef29f416
#
_cell.length_a   1.000
_cell.length_b   1.000
_cell.length_c   1.000
_cell.angle_alpha   90.00
_cell.angle_beta   90.00
_cell.angle_gamma   90.00
#
_symmetry.space_group_name_H-M   'P 1'
#
loop_
_entity.id
_entity.type
_entity.pdbx_description
1 polymer ?
#
loop_
_entity_poly.entity_id
_entity_poly.type
_entity_poly.pdbx_seq_one_letter_code
_entity_poly.pdbx_strand_id
1 'polypeptide(L)'
;MNSFTKEKAVVEANENYWDGEVPFKTVEIPSIDDPTTRALALQNGDVDLAVNIGAGDLETLRNDSKFKVDEIASLRTVLARINQKGVLGDEKVRAAFISGTDRKSYNEVLLKGTFIPGKAPIPPSLDYGFDSLKDPNAYNPDRSKQLLAEAGWKDTDGDGYVDKDGKNLEVRFVVYNSRQELPIYAEAVQSDMKKIGIKVNIETVDYNLMDKMGIDGDYDLLISNIVTANTGDPEIFLKWYWKTNLNGDNPQNGSGYSNPKFDAIMDQLAVEFDKSKRQSLIIEAQQILLNDGAALFLGYPKTNLVNNKWLTNVVMYPTDYYWLTKDIKPAK
;
A
#
# COMPACT_ATOMS: atom_id res chain seq x y z
N MET A 1 24.22 16.33 -12.27
CA MET A 1 24.48 14.88 -12.04
C MET A 1 25.81 14.55 -12.67
N ASN A 2 26.75 14.02 -11.93
CA ASN A 2 28.11 13.74 -12.40
C ASN A 2 28.22 12.30 -12.94
N SER A 3 27.67 11.33 -12.21
CA SER A 3 27.59 9.93 -12.68
C SER A 3 26.33 9.25 -12.19
N PHE A 4 25.89 8.25 -12.95
CA PHE A 4 24.77 7.38 -12.59
C PHE A 4 25.07 5.96 -13.07
N THR A 5 25.16 5.04 -12.12
CA THR A 5 25.32 3.61 -12.37
C THR A 5 24.22 2.84 -11.66
N LYS A 6 24.18 1.52 -11.80
CA LYS A 6 23.23 0.68 -11.06
C LYS A 6 23.50 0.72 -9.54
N GLU A 7 24.77 0.89 -9.15
CA GLU A 7 25.22 0.83 -7.76
C GLU A 7 25.17 2.17 -7.05
N LYS A 8 25.30 3.29 -7.80
CA LYS A 8 25.44 4.61 -7.19
C LYS A 8 25.11 5.76 -8.14
N ALA A 9 24.48 6.80 -7.60
CA ALA A 9 24.41 8.11 -8.23
C ALA A 9 25.35 9.09 -7.52
N VAL A 10 26.01 9.97 -8.28
CA VAL A 10 26.81 11.08 -7.74
C VAL A 10 26.27 12.39 -8.29
N VAL A 11 25.89 13.30 -7.42
CA VAL A 11 25.40 14.63 -7.76
C VAL A 11 26.37 15.70 -7.23
N GLU A 12 26.53 16.76 -8.00
CA GLU A 12 27.32 17.93 -7.63
C GLU A 12 26.43 19.16 -7.47
N ALA A 13 26.88 20.09 -6.66
CA ALA A 13 26.25 21.38 -6.47
C ALA A 13 26.08 22.10 -7.82
N ASN A 14 24.90 22.66 -8.06
CA ASN A 14 24.68 23.58 -9.15
C ASN A 14 24.99 25.00 -8.69
N GLU A 15 26.12 25.56 -9.16
CA GLU A 15 26.54 26.92 -8.79
C GLU A 15 25.53 28.00 -9.22
N ASN A 16 24.69 27.69 -10.23
CA ASN A 16 23.64 28.58 -10.71
C ASN A 16 22.25 28.16 -10.21
N TYR A 17 22.16 27.51 -9.04
CA TYR A 17 20.87 27.11 -8.50
C TYR A 17 20.03 28.34 -8.14
N TRP A 18 18.82 28.41 -8.68
CA TRP A 18 17.95 29.57 -8.62
C TRP A 18 17.54 29.98 -7.18
N ASP A 19 17.60 29.04 -6.22
CA ASP A 19 17.19 29.26 -4.82
C ASP A 19 18.40 29.30 -3.86
N GLY A 20 19.55 29.75 -4.33
CA GLY A 20 20.74 30.02 -3.55
C GLY A 20 21.75 28.89 -3.49
N GLU A 21 22.79 29.09 -2.67
CA GLU A 21 23.87 28.12 -2.49
C GLU A 21 23.44 26.88 -1.71
N VAL A 22 23.99 25.72 -2.10
CA VAL A 22 23.81 24.45 -1.40
C VAL A 22 25.02 24.12 -0.52
N PRO A 23 24.84 23.58 0.70
CA PRO A 23 25.94 23.39 1.65
C PRO A 23 26.95 22.32 1.25
N PHE A 24 26.54 21.31 0.45
CA PHE A 24 27.40 20.21 0.04
C PHE A 24 27.77 20.33 -1.44
N LYS A 25 29.08 20.26 -1.74
CA LYS A 25 29.58 20.30 -3.12
C LYS A 25 29.27 19.01 -3.88
N THR A 26 29.32 17.87 -3.19
CA THR A 26 29.08 16.55 -3.77
C THR A 26 28.24 15.72 -2.82
N VAL A 27 27.27 14.96 -3.35
CA VAL A 27 26.50 13.96 -2.61
C VAL A 27 26.54 12.65 -3.38
N GLU A 28 26.90 11.59 -2.68
CA GLU A 28 26.87 10.23 -3.18
C GLU A 28 25.61 9.50 -2.67
N ILE A 29 24.90 8.85 -3.56
CA ILE A 29 23.65 8.14 -3.27
C ILE A 29 23.84 6.67 -3.69
N PRO A 30 24.32 5.79 -2.79
CA PRO A 30 24.45 4.38 -3.09
C PRO A 30 23.07 3.70 -3.16
N SER A 31 22.93 2.75 -4.08
CA SER A 31 21.77 1.87 -4.21
C SER A 31 21.98 0.63 -3.34
N ILE A 32 21.26 0.53 -2.22
CA ILE A 32 21.34 -0.60 -1.29
C ILE A 32 19.92 -1.18 -1.16
N ASP A 33 19.66 -2.31 -1.78
CA ASP A 33 18.30 -2.88 -1.89
C ASP A 33 17.81 -3.48 -0.56
N ASP A 34 18.69 -4.10 0.22
CA ASP A 34 18.35 -4.72 1.49
C ASP A 34 18.29 -3.68 2.62
N PRO A 35 17.16 -3.57 3.37
CA PRO A 35 17.01 -2.56 4.42
C PRO A 35 17.90 -2.79 5.64
N THR A 36 18.27 -4.03 5.96
CA THR A 36 19.21 -4.32 7.05
C THR A 36 20.61 -3.89 6.66
N THR A 37 21.02 -4.11 5.42
CA THR A 37 22.30 -3.61 4.89
C THR A 37 22.34 -2.07 4.89
N ARG A 38 21.21 -1.38 4.61
CA ARG A 38 21.13 0.08 4.74
C ARG A 38 21.32 0.54 6.18
N ALA A 39 20.69 -0.16 7.15
CA ALA A 39 20.86 0.15 8.57
C ALA A 39 22.33 -0.03 9.02
N LEU A 40 22.98 -1.10 8.60
CA LEU A 40 24.39 -1.36 8.90
C LEU A 40 25.30 -0.30 8.28
N ALA A 41 25.09 0.09 7.02
CA ALA A 41 25.86 1.14 6.36
C ALA A 41 25.76 2.48 7.12
N LEU A 42 24.57 2.82 7.64
CA LEU A 42 24.39 4.01 8.48
C LEU A 42 25.14 3.87 9.83
N GLN A 43 25.05 2.73 10.49
CA GLN A 43 25.71 2.47 11.77
C GLN A 43 27.23 2.50 11.65
N ASN A 44 27.79 1.99 10.56
CA ASN A 44 29.21 1.99 10.27
C ASN A 44 29.74 3.36 9.83
N GLY A 45 28.86 4.29 9.44
CA GLY A 45 29.23 5.60 8.89
C GLY A 45 29.58 5.57 7.39
N ASP A 46 29.21 4.50 6.68
CA ASP A 46 29.37 4.41 5.22
C ASP A 46 28.39 5.35 4.50
N VAL A 47 27.25 5.65 5.15
CA VAL A 47 26.27 6.66 4.73
C VAL A 47 25.84 7.52 5.91
N ASP A 48 25.42 8.76 5.65
CA ASP A 48 25.00 9.74 6.67
C ASP A 48 23.49 9.83 6.83
N LEU A 49 22.76 9.33 5.83
CA LEU A 49 21.31 9.34 5.76
C LEU A 49 20.83 8.07 5.06
N ALA A 50 19.79 7.43 5.61
CA ALA A 50 19.18 6.26 5.02
C ALA A 50 17.65 6.36 5.12
N VAL A 51 16.95 5.80 4.13
CA VAL A 51 15.47 5.78 4.06
C VAL A 51 14.95 4.35 4.06
N ASN A 52 13.71 4.17 4.47
CA ASN A 52 13.03 2.87 4.45
C ASN A 52 13.82 1.77 5.18
N ILE A 53 14.27 2.08 6.38
CA ILE A 53 14.88 1.10 7.30
C ILE A 53 13.81 0.14 7.80
N GLY A 54 14.14 -1.15 7.89
CA GLY A 54 13.23 -2.19 8.37
C GLY A 54 12.84 -2.00 9.83
N ALA A 55 11.65 -2.47 10.20
CA ALA A 55 11.07 -2.28 11.54
C ALA A 55 11.99 -2.77 12.70
N GLY A 56 12.71 -3.88 12.49
CA GLY A 56 13.62 -4.44 13.49
C GLY A 56 14.82 -3.54 13.78
N ASP A 57 15.44 -3.03 12.72
CA ASP A 57 16.63 -2.18 12.81
C ASP A 57 16.28 -0.75 13.22
N LEU A 58 15.09 -0.28 12.85
CA LEU A 58 14.60 1.06 13.17
C LEU A 58 14.51 1.29 14.68
N GLU A 59 14.08 0.29 15.45
CA GLU A 59 14.03 0.35 16.90
C GLU A 59 15.44 0.52 17.50
N THR A 60 16.42 -0.21 17.00
CA THR A 60 17.81 -0.11 17.42
C THR A 60 18.38 1.29 17.15
N LEU A 61 18.15 1.82 15.94
CA LEU A 61 18.61 3.15 15.56
C LEU A 61 17.92 4.26 16.35
N ARG A 62 16.65 4.10 16.73
CA ARG A 62 15.90 5.04 17.56
C ARG A 62 16.50 5.17 18.96
N ASN A 63 17.06 4.09 19.48
CA ASN A 63 17.68 4.05 20.80
C ASN A 63 19.17 4.48 20.79
N ASP A 64 19.78 4.67 19.62
CA ASP A 64 21.14 5.17 19.49
C ASP A 64 21.16 6.72 19.43
N SER A 65 21.85 7.33 20.37
CA SER A 65 21.93 8.79 20.49
C SER A 65 22.61 9.48 19.28
N LYS A 66 23.33 8.77 18.43
CA LYS A 66 23.97 9.29 17.22
C LYS A 66 22.99 9.65 16.13
N PHE A 67 21.83 9.01 16.10
CA PHE A 67 20.86 9.13 15.01
C PHE A 67 19.62 9.91 15.39
N LYS A 68 19.02 10.53 14.38
CA LYS A 68 17.67 11.06 14.40
C LYS A 68 16.82 10.17 13.50
N VAL A 69 15.67 9.72 14.02
CA VAL A 69 14.70 8.92 13.29
C VAL A 69 13.45 9.76 13.09
N ASP A 70 13.11 10.03 11.85
CA ASP A 70 11.84 10.68 11.46
C ASP A 70 10.95 9.63 10.78
N GLU A 71 9.68 9.57 11.20
CA GLU A 71 8.64 8.73 10.59
C GLU A 71 7.41 9.57 10.29
N ILE A 72 6.84 9.37 9.12
CA ILE A 72 5.62 10.04 8.71
C ILE A 72 4.74 9.08 7.90
N ALA A 73 3.41 9.19 8.05
CA ALA A 73 2.49 8.47 7.19
C ALA A 73 2.72 8.88 5.72
N SER A 74 2.96 7.90 4.86
CA SER A 74 3.23 8.15 3.43
C SER A 74 1.93 8.38 2.65
N LEU A 75 2.07 8.68 1.35
CA LEU A 75 0.95 8.75 0.40
C LEU A 75 0.59 7.37 -0.19
N ARG A 76 1.07 6.29 0.42
CA ARG A 76 0.91 4.93 -0.11
C ARG A 76 -0.17 4.17 0.61
N THR A 77 -0.82 3.29 -0.14
CA THR A 77 -1.72 2.27 0.37
C THR A 77 -1.27 0.89 -0.07
N VAL A 78 -1.15 -0.04 0.87
CA VAL A 78 -1.05 -1.47 0.57
C VAL A 78 -2.46 -2.00 0.47
N LEU A 79 -2.79 -2.53 -0.69
CA LEU A 79 -4.10 -3.10 -0.97
C LEU A 79 -3.98 -4.37 -1.80
N ALA A 80 -4.95 -5.27 -1.66
CA ALA A 80 -5.16 -6.34 -2.61
C ALA A 80 -6.39 -6.04 -3.46
N ARG A 81 -6.19 -5.91 -4.77
CA ARG A 81 -7.29 -5.82 -5.74
C ARG A 81 -8.04 -7.14 -5.75
N ILE A 82 -9.35 -7.09 -5.75
CA ILE A 82 -10.23 -8.27 -5.75
C ILE A 82 -10.80 -8.46 -7.15
N ASN A 83 -10.55 -9.60 -7.77
CA ASN A 83 -11.18 -9.95 -9.03
C ASN A 83 -12.64 -10.38 -8.79
N GLN A 84 -13.57 -9.64 -9.35
CA GLN A 84 -15.01 -9.89 -9.21
C GLN A 84 -15.58 -10.79 -10.31
N LYS A 85 -14.75 -11.28 -11.22
CA LYS A 85 -15.16 -12.24 -12.27
C LYS A 85 -15.11 -13.70 -11.79
N GLY A 86 -14.39 -13.95 -10.66
CA GLY A 86 -14.24 -15.28 -10.06
C GLY A 86 -15.12 -15.51 -8.84
N VAL A 87 -14.66 -16.36 -7.94
CA VAL A 87 -15.39 -16.76 -6.71
C VAL A 87 -15.66 -15.57 -5.78
N LEU A 88 -14.80 -14.55 -5.78
CA LEU A 88 -14.98 -13.30 -5.03
C LEU A 88 -15.96 -12.33 -5.72
N GLY A 89 -16.58 -12.71 -6.85
CA GLY A 89 -17.71 -11.99 -7.46
C GLY A 89 -18.97 -12.04 -6.63
N ASP A 90 -19.18 -13.11 -5.84
CA ASP A 90 -20.28 -13.17 -4.87
C ASP A 90 -20.03 -12.16 -3.73
N GLU A 91 -21.00 -11.26 -3.50
CA GLU A 91 -20.88 -10.17 -2.50
C GLU A 91 -20.70 -10.71 -1.08
N LYS A 92 -21.37 -11.81 -0.72
CA LYS A 92 -21.25 -12.40 0.62
C LYS A 92 -19.90 -13.06 0.82
N VAL A 93 -19.40 -13.77 -0.19
CA VAL A 93 -18.07 -14.39 -0.14
C VAL A 93 -17.00 -13.30 -0.04
N ARG A 94 -17.14 -12.22 -0.82
CA ARG A 94 -16.22 -11.09 -0.81
C ARG A 94 -16.25 -10.34 0.54
N ALA A 95 -17.44 -10.07 1.08
CA ALA A 95 -17.59 -9.46 2.40
C ALA A 95 -17.04 -10.36 3.52
N ALA A 96 -17.25 -11.68 3.42
CA ALA A 96 -16.69 -12.65 4.35
C ALA A 96 -15.15 -12.64 4.34
N PHE A 97 -14.56 -12.61 3.14
CA PHE A 97 -13.11 -12.54 2.99
C PHE A 97 -12.53 -11.29 3.65
N ILE A 98 -13.10 -10.11 3.36
CA ILE A 98 -12.64 -8.84 3.92
C ILE A 98 -12.84 -8.79 5.45
N SER A 99 -14.02 -9.21 5.94
CA SER A 99 -14.33 -9.22 7.38
C SER A 99 -13.52 -10.25 8.17
N GLY A 100 -13.02 -11.29 7.50
CA GLY A 100 -12.16 -12.30 8.12
C GLY A 100 -10.71 -11.87 8.33
N THR A 101 -10.31 -10.70 7.81
CA THR A 101 -8.91 -10.23 7.77
C THR A 101 -8.61 -9.28 8.92
N ASP A 102 -7.75 -9.65 9.86
CA ASP A 102 -7.33 -8.83 11.03
C ASP A 102 -6.23 -7.83 10.66
N ARG A 103 -6.60 -6.81 9.88
CA ARG A 103 -5.70 -5.76 9.45
C ARG A 103 -5.00 -5.03 10.59
N LYS A 104 -5.63 -4.95 11.78
CA LYS A 104 -5.05 -4.31 12.96
C LYS A 104 -3.84 -5.10 13.47
N SER A 105 -4.02 -6.38 13.73
CA SER A 105 -2.92 -7.25 14.19
C SER A 105 -1.76 -7.32 13.20
N TYR A 106 -2.04 -7.30 11.89
CA TYR A 106 -0.98 -7.31 10.88
C TYR A 106 -0.06 -6.09 11.00
N ASN A 107 -0.63 -4.92 11.16
CA ASN A 107 0.11 -3.67 11.17
C ASN A 107 0.76 -3.37 12.52
N GLU A 108 0.05 -3.62 13.63
CA GLU A 108 0.55 -3.30 14.96
C GLU A 108 1.52 -4.36 15.50
N VAL A 109 1.26 -5.66 15.21
CA VAL A 109 2.04 -6.77 15.77
C VAL A 109 3.07 -7.29 14.76
N LEU A 110 2.64 -7.78 13.60
CA LEU A 110 3.56 -8.40 12.64
C LEU A 110 4.53 -7.38 12.03
N LEU A 111 4.03 -6.20 11.65
CA LEU A 111 4.82 -5.10 11.10
C LEU A 111 5.27 -4.10 12.16
N LYS A 112 5.16 -4.43 13.45
CA LYS A 112 5.69 -3.66 14.60
C LYS A 112 5.31 -2.18 14.58
N GLY A 113 4.10 -1.83 14.08
CA GLY A 113 3.60 -0.47 14.02
C GLY A 113 4.26 0.43 12.96
N THR A 114 5.06 -0.12 12.04
CA THR A 114 5.61 0.65 10.89
C THR A 114 4.58 0.94 9.82
N PHE A 115 3.37 0.40 9.97
CA PHE A 115 2.21 0.67 9.12
C PHE A 115 1.01 1.07 10.00
N ILE A 116 0.14 1.90 9.44
CA ILE A 116 -1.18 2.21 10.01
C ILE A 116 -2.16 1.17 9.46
N PRO A 117 -3.07 0.60 10.27
CA PRO A 117 -4.07 -0.36 9.79
C PRO A 117 -4.93 0.18 8.65
N GLY A 118 -5.11 -0.65 7.61
CA GLY A 118 -5.87 -0.30 6.43
C GLY A 118 -7.38 -0.23 6.68
N LYS A 119 -8.05 0.72 6.04
CA LYS A 119 -9.51 0.89 6.07
C LYS A 119 -10.07 1.28 4.70
N ALA A 120 -9.45 2.23 4.03
CA ALA A 120 -9.97 2.90 2.84
C ALA A 120 -8.89 3.01 1.74
N PRO A 121 -9.28 3.37 0.49
CA PRO A 121 -8.32 3.52 -0.62
C PRO A 121 -7.22 4.54 -0.36
N ILE A 122 -7.59 5.67 0.27
CA ILE A 122 -6.70 6.82 0.45
C ILE A 122 -6.18 6.85 1.89
N PRO A 123 -4.85 7.03 2.08
CA PRO A 123 -4.24 7.00 3.40
C PRO A 123 -4.64 8.23 4.26
N PRO A 124 -4.57 8.11 5.61
CA PRO A 124 -4.95 9.19 6.53
C PRO A 124 -3.99 10.40 6.48
N SER A 125 -2.86 10.30 5.78
CA SER A 125 -1.94 11.43 5.53
C SER A 125 -2.52 12.47 4.58
N LEU A 126 -3.61 12.16 3.89
CA LEU A 126 -4.33 13.04 2.97
C LEU A 126 -5.71 13.40 3.55
N ASP A 127 -6.11 14.65 3.38
CA ASP A 127 -7.39 15.16 3.89
C ASP A 127 -8.57 14.81 2.95
N TYR A 128 -8.86 13.50 2.89
CA TYR A 128 -10.01 12.97 2.14
C TYR A 128 -10.93 12.12 3.02
N GLY A 129 -11.24 12.65 4.23
CA GLY A 129 -12.32 12.16 5.09
C GLY A 129 -12.09 10.79 5.73
N PHE A 130 -10.83 10.34 5.88
CA PHE A 130 -10.50 9.02 6.40
C PHE A 130 -11.28 8.65 7.67
N ASP A 131 -11.38 9.55 8.65
CA ASP A 131 -12.04 9.28 9.92
C ASP A 131 -13.57 9.18 9.80
N SER A 132 -14.17 9.87 8.82
CA SER A 132 -15.61 9.87 8.57
C SER A 132 -16.10 8.63 7.81
N LEU A 133 -15.22 7.94 7.10
CA LEU A 133 -15.54 6.74 6.33
C LEU A 133 -15.92 5.59 7.26
N LYS A 134 -16.96 4.86 6.86
CA LYS A 134 -17.45 3.66 7.56
C LYS A 134 -16.98 2.41 6.82
N ASP A 135 -16.38 1.49 7.56
CA ASP A 135 -16.00 0.18 7.04
C ASP A 135 -17.11 -0.85 7.36
N PRO A 136 -17.95 -1.24 6.39
CA PRO A 136 -18.99 -2.22 6.62
C PRO A 136 -18.44 -3.64 6.80
N ASN A 137 -17.17 -3.86 6.41
CA ASN A 137 -16.49 -5.14 6.47
C ASN A 137 -15.32 -5.10 7.47
N ALA A 138 -15.51 -4.41 8.62
CA ALA A 138 -14.57 -4.45 9.73
C ALA A 138 -14.36 -5.90 10.23
N TYR A 139 -13.17 -6.17 10.79
CA TYR A 139 -12.79 -7.50 11.25
C TYR A 139 -13.83 -8.13 12.17
N ASN A 140 -14.41 -9.23 11.73
CA ASN A 140 -15.39 -10.02 12.46
C ASN A 140 -15.44 -11.45 11.86
N PRO A 141 -14.62 -12.39 12.35
CA PRO A 141 -14.54 -13.75 11.81
C PRO A 141 -15.83 -14.55 11.96
N ASP A 142 -16.63 -14.27 13.00
CA ASP A 142 -17.91 -14.96 13.18
C ASP A 142 -18.93 -14.53 12.11
N ARG A 143 -18.99 -13.22 11.81
CA ARG A 143 -19.76 -12.70 10.68
C ARG A 143 -19.28 -13.29 9.35
N SER A 144 -17.97 -13.44 9.17
CA SER A 144 -17.41 -14.06 7.97
C SER A 144 -17.94 -15.49 7.77
N LYS A 145 -17.90 -16.32 8.80
CA LYS A 145 -18.45 -17.68 8.76
C LYS A 145 -19.96 -17.70 8.46
N GLN A 146 -20.70 -16.77 9.06
CA GLN A 146 -22.15 -16.62 8.77
C GLN A 146 -22.38 -16.27 7.30
N LEU A 147 -21.66 -15.29 6.74
CA LEU A 147 -21.80 -14.89 5.34
C LEU A 147 -21.45 -16.02 4.37
N LEU A 148 -20.41 -16.81 4.67
CA LEU A 148 -20.07 -18.00 3.89
C LEU A 148 -21.21 -19.02 3.91
N ALA A 149 -21.76 -19.31 5.08
CA ALA A 149 -22.90 -20.22 5.21
C ALA A 149 -24.14 -19.73 4.45
N GLU A 150 -24.45 -18.42 4.52
CA GLU A 150 -25.52 -17.79 3.75
C GLU A 150 -25.29 -17.82 2.23
N ALA A 151 -24.02 -17.82 1.77
CA ALA A 151 -23.64 -18.00 0.38
C ALA A 151 -23.64 -19.48 -0.06
N GLY A 152 -23.95 -20.40 0.87
CA GLY A 152 -24.03 -21.83 0.60
C GLY A 152 -22.72 -22.59 0.73
N TRP A 153 -21.68 -21.96 1.30
CA TRP A 153 -20.38 -22.58 1.56
C TRP A 153 -20.36 -23.21 2.97
N LYS A 154 -20.03 -24.49 3.06
CA LYS A 154 -19.97 -25.25 4.34
C LYS A 154 -18.89 -26.32 4.20
N ASP A 155 -18.19 -26.61 5.26
CA ASP A 155 -17.30 -27.77 5.33
C ASP A 155 -18.18 -29.05 5.44
N THR A 156 -18.29 -29.77 4.35
CA THR A 156 -19.17 -30.97 4.27
C THR A 156 -18.42 -32.28 4.37
N ASP A 157 -17.09 -32.28 4.16
CA ASP A 157 -16.24 -33.47 4.23
C ASP A 157 -15.31 -33.51 5.46
N GLY A 158 -15.24 -32.40 6.21
CA GLY A 158 -14.49 -32.30 7.47
C GLY A 158 -12.99 -32.05 7.26
N ASP A 159 -12.57 -31.54 6.10
CA ASP A 159 -11.16 -31.23 5.80
C ASP A 159 -10.72 -29.86 6.38
N GLY A 160 -11.66 -29.10 6.96
CA GLY A 160 -11.44 -27.80 7.56
C GLY A 160 -11.57 -26.62 6.59
N TYR A 161 -11.94 -26.88 5.31
CA TYR A 161 -12.27 -25.86 4.34
C TYR A 161 -13.75 -25.93 3.98
N VAL A 162 -14.34 -24.77 3.69
CA VAL A 162 -15.73 -24.73 3.23
C VAL A 162 -15.79 -25.12 1.76
N ASP A 163 -16.75 -25.97 1.42
CA ASP A 163 -16.98 -26.44 0.07
C ASP A 163 -18.41 -26.16 -0.42
N LYS A 164 -18.58 -26.16 -1.73
CA LYS A 164 -19.83 -26.06 -2.43
C LYS A 164 -19.77 -26.90 -3.70
N ASP A 165 -20.76 -27.77 -3.92
CA ASP A 165 -20.80 -28.69 -5.05
C ASP A 165 -19.52 -29.58 -5.14
N GLY A 166 -18.99 -29.99 -3.99
CA GLY A 166 -17.79 -30.84 -3.87
C GLY A 166 -16.48 -30.14 -4.22
N LYS A 167 -16.42 -28.80 -4.16
CA LYS A 167 -15.21 -28.02 -4.44
C LYS A 167 -14.95 -27.04 -3.29
N ASN A 168 -13.75 -27.10 -2.74
CA ASN A 168 -13.32 -26.15 -1.70
C ASN A 168 -13.31 -24.72 -2.23
N LEU A 169 -13.59 -23.78 -1.34
CA LEU A 169 -13.42 -22.34 -1.61
C LEU A 169 -11.93 -22.02 -1.62
N GLU A 170 -11.37 -21.94 -2.82
CA GLU A 170 -9.96 -21.60 -3.02
C GLU A 170 -9.81 -20.21 -3.63
N VAL A 171 -8.83 -19.45 -3.14
CA VAL A 171 -8.50 -18.10 -3.58
C VAL A 171 -7.02 -18.02 -3.90
N ARG A 172 -6.69 -17.60 -5.12
CA ARG A 172 -5.32 -17.38 -5.58
C ARG A 172 -4.88 -15.96 -5.22
N PHE A 173 -3.85 -15.85 -4.39
CA PHE A 173 -3.32 -14.56 -3.93
C PHE A 173 -1.95 -14.30 -4.55
N VAL A 174 -1.89 -13.41 -5.52
CA VAL A 174 -0.66 -13.03 -6.24
C VAL A 174 0.08 -11.97 -5.46
N VAL A 175 1.36 -12.20 -5.22
CA VAL A 175 2.26 -11.32 -4.46
C VAL A 175 3.62 -11.21 -5.14
N TYR A 176 4.32 -10.10 -4.96
CA TYR A 176 5.73 -9.95 -5.34
C TYR A 176 6.60 -9.69 -4.10
N ASN A 177 7.87 -10.07 -4.15
CA ASN A 177 8.76 -10.12 -2.99
C ASN A 177 9.77 -8.96 -2.91
N SER A 178 9.80 -8.04 -3.87
CA SER A 178 10.70 -6.88 -3.83
C SER A 178 10.36 -5.85 -2.73
N ARG A 179 9.23 -6.07 -2.02
CA ARG A 179 8.81 -5.35 -0.82
C ARG A 179 8.52 -6.35 0.29
N GLN A 180 9.29 -6.28 1.37
CA GLN A 180 9.27 -7.27 2.46
C GLN A 180 7.92 -7.42 3.17
N GLU A 181 7.14 -6.34 3.25
CA GLU A 181 5.84 -6.35 3.90
C GLU A 181 4.78 -7.17 3.14
N LEU A 182 4.89 -7.31 1.81
CA LEU A 182 3.82 -7.92 1.02
C LEU A 182 3.69 -9.43 1.24
N PRO A 183 4.77 -10.23 1.28
CA PRO A 183 4.69 -11.62 1.71
C PRO A 183 4.12 -11.79 3.13
N ILE A 184 4.50 -10.91 4.06
CA ILE A 184 3.98 -10.95 5.44
C ILE A 184 2.46 -10.77 5.46
N TYR A 185 1.93 -9.81 4.70
CA TYR A 185 0.48 -9.64 4.56
C TYR A 185 -0.18 -10.86 3.93
N ALA A 186 0.40 -11.43 2.88
CA ALA A 186 -0.19 -12.58 2.20
C ALA A 186 -0.28 -13.82 3.13
N GLU A 187 0.78 -14.11 3.87
CA GLU A 187 0.81 -15.20 4.85
C GLU A 187 -0.16 -14.97 6.02
N ALA A 188 -0.27 -13.72 6.50
CA ALA A 188 -1.21 -13.36 7.55
C ALA A 188 -2.67 -13.53 7.08
N VAL A 189 -3.00 -13.08 5.88
CA VAL A 189 -4.31 -13.29 5.25
C VAL A 189 -4.59 -14.78 5.08
N GLN A 190 -3.63 -15.57 4.57
CA GLN A 190 -3.79 -17.02 4.43
C GLN A 190 -4.09 -17.68 5.79
N SER A 191 -3.38 -17.27 6.84
CA SER A 191 -3.62 -17.78 8.20
C SER A 191 -5.02 -17.44 8.72
N ASP A 192 -5.51 -16.22 8.51
CA ASP A 192 -6.84 -15.83 8.96
C ASP A 192 -7.94 -16.51 8.14
N MET A 193 -7.76 -16.61 6.83
CA MET A 193 -8.72 -17.27 5.94
C MET A 193 -8.88 -18.76 6.29
N LYS A 194 -7.79 -19.43 6.68
CA LYS A 194 -7.86 -20.82 7.17
C LYS A 194 -8.76 -20.97 8.39
N LYS A 195 -8.80 -19.98 9.29
CA LYS A 195 -9.65 -20.03 10.52
C LYS A 195 -11.14 -19.96 10.20
N ILE A 196 -11.49 -19.45 9.03
CA ILE A 196 -12.88 -19.34 8.57
C ILE A 196 -13.19 -20.32 7.43
N GLY A 197 -12.25 -21.22 7.11
CA GLY A 197 -12.44 -22.29 6.14
C GLY A 197 -12.20 -21.90 4.69
N ILE A 198 -11.53 -20.79 4.39
CA ILE A 198 -11.13 -20.42 3.02
C ILE A 198 -9.67 -20.84 2.78
N LYS A 199 -9.44 -21.56 1.69
CA LYS A 199 -8.09 -21.93 1.26
C LYS A 199 -7.48 -20.82 0.40
N VAL A 200 -6.38 -20.24 0.86
CA VAL A 200 -5.64 -19.24 0.10
C VAL A 200 -4.35 -19.84 -0.44
N ASN A 201 -4.17 -19.78 -1.75
CA ASN A 201 -2.96 -20.23 -2.46
C ASN A 201 -2.13 -18.99 -2.81
N ILE A 202 -0.99 -18.79 -2.13
CA ILE A 202 -0.08 -17.69 -2.38
C ILE A 202 0.79 -18.02 -3.59
N GLU A 203 0.81 -17.12 -4.57
CA GLU A 203 1.67 -17.19 -5.75
C GLU A 203 2.62 -15.98 -5.77
N THR A 204 3.92 -16.27 -5.68
CA THR A 204 4.93 -15.21 -5.78
C THR A 204 5.40 -15.07 -7.23
N VAL A 205 5.32 -13.84 -7.76
CA VAL A 205 5.70 -13.50 -9.13
C VAL A 205 6.76 -12.40 -9.18
N ASP A 206 7.40 -12.25 -10.33
CA ASP A 206 8.26 -11.08 -10.58
C ASP A 206 7.42 -9.79 -10.67
N TYR A 207 7.92 -8.70 -10.09
CA TYR A 207 7.25 -7.40 -10.10
C TYR A 207 6.85 -6.95 -11.52
N ASN A 208 7.66 -7.23 -12.53
CA ASN A 208 7.38 -6.84 -13.91
C ASN A 208 6.13 -7.50 -14.51
N LEU A 209 5.61 -8.56 -13.90
CA LEU A 209 4.38 -9.22 -14.32
C LEU A 209 3.12 -8.59 -13.74
N MET A 210 3.25 -7.78 -12.68
CA MET A 210 2.13 -7.26 -11.90
C MET A 210 1.17 -6.41 -12.73
N ASP A 211 1.70 -5.54 -13.60
CA ASP A 211 0.87 -4.67 -14.43
C ASP A 211 0.07 -5.50 -15.45
N LYS A 212 0.73 -6.45 -16.11
CA LYS A 212 0.06 -7.34 -17.07
C LYS A 212 -1.03 -8.16 -16.40
N MET A 213 -0.73 -8.80 -15.28
CA MET A 213 -1.71 -9.59 -14.53
C MET A 213 -2.88 -8.73 -14.05
N GLY A 214 -2.59 -7.49 -13.63
CA GLY A 214 -3.59 -6.52 -13.22
C GLY A 214 -4.56 -6.13 -14.34
N ILE A 215 -4.06 -5.95 -15.55
CA ILE A 215 -4.83 -5.60 -16.75
C ILE A 215 -5.65 -6.82 -17.23
N ASP A 216 -5.02 -7.99 -17.30
CA ASP A 216 -5.67 -9.22 -17.76
C ASP A 216 -6.72 -9.75 -16.77
N GLY A 217 -6.64 -9.34 -15.50
CA GLY A 217 -7.46 -9.90 -14.41
C GLY A 217 -7.05 -11.33 -14.05
N ASP A 218 -5.77 -11.68 -14.24
CA ASP A 218 -5.24 -13.01 -13.98
C ASP A 218 -4.85 -13.19 -12.50
N TYR A 219 -5.84 -13.10 -11.62
CA TYR A 219 -5.72 -13.27 -10.17
C TYR A 219 -7.10 -13.38 -9.54
N ASP A 220 -7.19 -13.88 -8.30
CA ASP A 220 -8.34 -13.63 -7.44
C ASP A 220 -8.06 -12.43 -6.53
N LEU A 221 -6.84 -12.39 -5.97
CA LEU A 221 -6.28 -11.24 -5.25
C LEU A 221 -4.92 -10.86 -5.82
N LEU A 222 -4.68 -9.57 -6.02
CA LEU A 222 -3.41 -9.03 -6.50
C LEU A 222 -2.95 -7.91 -5.56
N ILE A 223 -1.91 -8.17 -4.75
CA ILE A 223 -1.41 -7.20 -3.78
C ILE A 223 -0.51 -6.15 -4.45
N SER A 224 -0.60 -4.93 -3.96
CA SER A 224 0.25 -3.83 -4.42
C SER A 224 0.48 -2.81 -3.31
N ASN A 225 1.63 -2.14 -3.35
CA ASN A 225 1.93 -0.97 -2.53
C ASN A 225 2.02 0.26 -3.44
N ILE A 226 0.97 1.08 -3.46
CA ILE A 226 0.73 2.10 -4.50
C ILE A 226 0.74 3.49 -3.88
N VAL A 227 1.37 4.46 -4.55
CA VAL A 227 1.17 5.90 -4.28
C VAL A 227 -0.20 6.30 -4.79
N THR A 228 -1.05 6.80 -3.92
CA THR A 228 -2.45 7.08 -4.23
C THR A 228 -2.71 8.49 -4.77
N ALA A 229 -1.75 9.40 -4.60
CA ALA A 229 -1.90 10.80 -4.98
C ALA A 229 -0.55 11.42 -5.39
N ASN A 230 -0.05 11.10 -6.57
CA ASN A 230 1.23 11.62 -7.07
C ASN A 230 1.25 13.16 -7.19
N THR A 231 0.11 13.77 -7.45
CA THR A 231 -0.07 15.23 -7.56
C THR A 231 -0.72 15.85 -6.32
N GLY A 232 -0.95 15.05 -5.26
CA GLY A 232 -1.76 15.43 -4.10
C GLY A 232 -3.26 15.17 -4.29
N ASP A 233 -3.71 14.83 -5.50
CA ASP A 233 -5.09 14.47 -5.82
C ASP A 233 -5.20 13.00 -6.24
N PRO A 234 -6.10 12.21 -5.62
CA PRO A 234 -6.21 10.78 -5.85
C PRO A 234 -7.15 10.38 -7.00
N GLU A 235 -7.69 11.31 -7.79
CA GLU A 235 -8.64 11.01 -8.88
C GLU A 235 -8.10 9.94 -9.82
N ILE A 236 -6.86 10.10 -10.30
CA ILE A 236 -6.24 9.18 -11.26
C ILE A 236 -6.15 7.77 -10.68
N PHE A 237 -5.75 7.64 -9.42
CA PHE A 237 -5.69 6.35 -8.72
C PHE A 237 -7.05 5.69 -8.63
N LEU A 238 -8.09 6.43 -8.20
CA LEU A 238 -9.45 5.93 -8.09
C LEU A 238 -10.01 5.52 -9.45
N LYS A 239 -9.83 6.38 -10.46
CA LYS A 239 -10.27 6.13 -11.83
C LYS A 239 -9.63 4.88 -12.42
N TRP A 240 -8.30 4.77 -12.36
CA TRP A 240 -7.56 3.68 -12.99
C TRP A 240 -7.98 2.31 -12.46
N TYR A 241 -8.15 2.17 -11.15
CA TYR A 241 -8.39 0.85 -10.57
C TYR A 241 -9.87 0.46 -10.51
N TRP A 242 -10.80 1.43 -10.52
CA TRP A 242 -12.22 1.11 -10.26
C TRP A 242 -13.23 1.73 -11.21
N LYS A 243 -12.91 2.73 -12.04
CA LYS A 243 -13.85 3.14 -13.08
C LYS A 243 -14.11 1.97 -14.02
N THR A 244 -15.39 1.72 -14.34
CA THR A 244 -15.79 0.60 -15.19
C THR A 244 -15.01 0.59 -16.49
N ASN A 245 -14.46 -0.56 -16.85
CA ASN A 245 -13.77 -0.78 -18.11
C ASN A 245 -14.79 -1.15 -19.20
N LEU A 246 -15.23 -0.18 -19.96
CA LEU A 246 -16.11 -0.38 -21.10
C LEU A 246 -15.27 -0.50 -22.38
N ASN A 247 -15.32 -1.68 -23.02
CA ASN A 247 -14.66 -1.92 -24.31
C ASN A 247 -13.12 -1.65 -24.32
N GLY A 248 -12.45 -1.71 -23.18
CA GLY A 248 -11.01 -1.50 -23.07
C GLY A 248 -10.57 -0.05 -22.87
N ASP A 249 -11.49 0.87 -22.59
CA ASP A 249 -11.19 2.28 -22.33
C ASP A 249 -10.54 2.55 -20.96
N ASN A 250 -10.65 1.60 -20.03
CA ASN A 250 -9.94 1.62 -18.76
C ASN A 250 -9.26 0.26 -18.46
N PRO A 251 -8.20 -0.11 -19.19
CA PRO A 251 -7.58 -1.43 -19.06
C PRO A 251 -6.98 -1.71 -17.68
N GLN A 252 -6.66 -0.68 -16.88
CA GLN A 252 -6.15 -0.85 -15.53
C GLN A 252 -7.16 -1.49 -14.57
N ASN A 253 -8.47 -1.35 -14.84
CA ASN A 253 -9.50 -2.12 -14.14
C ASN A 253 -9.71 -3.49 -14.78
N GLY A 254 -8.75 -4.41 -14.59
CA GLY A 254 -8.90 -5.81 -14.97
C GLY A 254 -9.74 -6.63 -13.98
N SER A 255 -10.07 -6.05 -12.81
CA SER A 255 -10.82 -6.74 -11.73
C SER A 255 -12.28 -7.05 -12.07
N GLY A 256 -12.85 -6.40 -13.07
CA GLY A 256 -14.26 -6.52 -13.40
C GLY A 256 -15.20 -5.74 -12.47
N TYR A 257 -14.66 -4.91 -11.57
CA TYR A 257 -15.49 -3.99 -10.78
C TYR A 257 -16.25 -3.01 -11.69
N SER A 258 -17.52 -2.80 -11.37
CA SER A 258 -18.39 -1.87 -12.10
C SER A 258 -19.45 -1.32 -11.16
N ASN A 259 -19.54 0.01 -11.07
CA ASN A 259 -20.57 0.69 -10.32
C ASN A 259 -20.92 2.03 -11.00
N PRO A 260 -22.13 2.19 -11.57
CA PRO A 260 -22.52 3.40 -12.29
C PRO A 260 -22.47 4.69 -11.46
N LYS A 261 -22.70 4.60 -10.13
CA LYS A 261 -22.59 5.77 -9.23
C LYS A 261 -21.14 6.20 -9.07
N PHE A 262 -20.24 5.24 -8.91
CA PHE A 262 -18.81 5.51 -8.85
C PHE A 262 -18.32 6.13 -10.17
N ASP A 263 -18.74 5.57 -11.30
CA ASP A 263 -18.38 6.10 -12.64
C ASP A 263 -18.82 7.54 -12.83
N ALA A 264 -20.07 7.86 -12.42
CA ALA A 264 -20.59 9.23 -12.49
C ALA A 264 -19.78 10.21 -11.63
N ILE A 265 -19.29 9.77 -10.45
CA ILE A 265 -18.41 10.60 -9.62
C ILE A 265 -17.05 10.82 -10.32
N MET A 266 -16.47 9.80 -10.94
CA MET A 266 -15.23 9.94 -11.70
C MET A 266 -15.37 10.93 -12.87
N ASP A 267 -16.53 10.91 -13.57
CA ASP A 267 -16.81 11.85 -14.65
C ASP A 267 -17.00 13.30 -14.14
N GLN A 268 -17.61 13.47 -12.96
CA GLN A 268 -17.69 14.78 -12.32
C GLN A 268 -16.32 15.30 -11.88
N LEU A 269 -15.48 14.47 -11.27
CA LEU A 269 -14.14 14.84 -10.83
C LEU A 269 -13.25 15.32 -12.01
N ALA A 270 -13.42 14.76 -13.19
CA ALA A 270 -12.65 15.12 -14.38
C ALA A 270 -12.85 16.58 -14.80
N VAL A 271 -13.94 17.24 -14.38
CA VAL A 271 -14.30 18.62 -14.77
C VAL A 271 -14.52 19.55 -13.57
N GLU A 272 -14.41 19.05 -12.34
CA GLU A 272 -14.58 19.86 -11.13
C GLU A 272 -13.23 20.41 -10.66
N PHE A 273 -13.15 21.72 -10.42
CA PHE A 273 -11.94 22.41 -9.95
C PHE A 273 -12.05 23.00 -8.55
N ASP A 274 -13.26 23.07 -8.00
CA ASP A 274 -13.46 23.50 -6.60
C ASP A 274 -12.94 22.43 -5.64
N LYS A 275 -11.98 22.79 -4.81
CA LYS A 275 -11.31 21.86 -3.90
C LYS A 275 -12.27 21.17 -2.92
N SER A 276 -13.24 21.92 -2.37
CA SER A 276 -14.18 21.37 -1.38
C SER A 276 -15.16 20.39 -2.01
N LYS A 277 -15.60 20.68 -3.25
CA LYS A 277 -16.46 19.76 -4.00
C LYS A 277 -15.70 18.52 -4.40
N ARG A 278 -14.45 18.66 -4.89
CA ARG A 278 -13.58 17.51 -5.19
C ARG A 278 -13.40 16.62 -3.97
N GLN A 279 -13.09 17.20 -2.81
CA GLN A 279 -12.95 16.48 -1.55
C GLN A 279 -14.22 15.68 -1.21
N SER A 280 -15.39 16.30 -1.33
CA SER A 280 -16.68 15.65 -1.06
C SER A 280 -16.93 14.48 -2.01
N LEU A 281 -16.69 14.64 -3.31
CA LEU A 281 -16.83 13.60 -4.32
C LEU A 281 -15.85 12.44 -4.07
N ILE A 282 -14.61 12.72 -3.67
CA ILE A 282 -13.61 11.70 -3.36
C ILE A 282 -13.99 10.92 -2.10
N ILE A 283 -14.55 11.58 -1.07
CA ILE A 283 -15.07 10.90 0.12
C ILE A 283 -16.23 9.96 -0.25
N GLU A 284 -17.17 10.43 -1.07
CA GLU A 284 -18.30 9.60 -1.55
C GLU A 284 -17.81 8.41 -2.37
N ALA A 285 -16.87 8.61 -3.29
CA ALA A 285 -16.26 7.55 -4.09
C ALA A 285 -15.62 6.47 -3.21
N GLN A 286 -14.86 6.87 -2.19
CA GLN A 286 -14.26 5.92 -1.25
C GLN A 286 -15.33 5.12 -0.49
N GLN A 287 -16.42 5.77 -0.03
CA GLN A 287 -17.48 5.07 0.68
C GLN A 287 -18.20 4.04 -0.20
N ILE A 288 -18.38 4.33 -1.48
CA ILE A 288 -18.92 3.36 -2.45
C ILE A 288 -18.01 2.14 -2.55
N LEU A 289 -16.69 2.34 -2.74
CA LEU A 289 -15.74 1.24 -2.82
C LEU A 289 -15.70 0.37 -1.56
N LEU A 290 -15.86 0.97 -0.38
CA LEU A 290 -15.95 0.25 0.89
C LEU A 290 -17.23 -0.58 0.99
N ASN A 291 -18.35 0.00 0.60
CA ASN A 291 -19.66 -0.67 0.63
C ASN A 291 -19.70 -1.87 -0.32
N ASP A 292 -19.07 -1.73 -1.49
CA ASP A 292 -19.02 -2.77 -2.53
C ASP A 292 -17.94 -3.84 -2.24
N GLY A 293 -17.06 -3.60 -1.25
CA GLY A 293 -15.92 -4.47 -1.02
C GLY A 293 -14.98 -4.55 -2.22
N ALA A 294 -14.71 -3.41 -2.87
CA ALA A 294 -13.99 -3.35 -4.14
C ALA A 294 -12.50 -3.78 -4.06
N ALA A 295 -11.92 -3.73 -2.87
CA ALA A 295 -10.56 -4.17 -2.58
C ALA A 295 -10.39 -4.46 -1.08
N LEU A 296 -9.34 -5.21 -0.74
CA LEU A 296 -8.88 -5.38 0.63
C LEU A 296 -7.78 -4.34 0.92
N PHE A 297 -8.09 -3.30 1.70
CA PHE A 297 -7.14 -2.27 2.11
C PHE A 297 -6.39 -2.75 3.36
N LEU A 298 -5.11 -3.09 3.21
CA LEU A 298 -4.32 -3.80 4.23
C LEU A 298 -3.61 -2.85 5.19
N GLY A 299 -3.00 -1.78 4.70
CA GLY A 299 -2.26 -0.87 5.55
C GLY A 299 -1.67 0.32 4.81
N TYR A 300 -1.20 1.30 5.58
CA TYR A 300 -0.53 2.49 5.07
C TYR A 300 0.88 2.57 5.65
N PRO A 301 1.92 2.46 4.82
CA PRO A 301 3.29 2.52 5.31
C PRO A 301 3.59 3.89 5.92
N LYS A 302 4.26 3.87 7.05
CA LYS A 302 5.00 5.02 7.54
C LYS A 302 6.35 4.98 6.85
N THR A 303 6.64 5.99 6.04
CA THR A 303 7.99 6.12 5.52
C THR A 303 8.90 6.66 6.61
N ASN A 304 10.14 6.18 6.65
CA ASN A 304 11.12 6.61 7.63
C ASN A 304 12.39 7.12 6.96
N LEU A 305 13.01 8.08 7.63
CA LEU A 305 14.30 8.62 7.29
C LEU A 305 15.13 8.68 8.56
N VAL A 306 16.30 8.09 8.50
CA VAL A 306 17.25 8.09 9.61
C VAL A 306 18.52 8.80 9.17
N ASN A 307 18.95 9.79 9.94
CA ASN A 307 20.18 10.50 9.65
C ASN A 307 21.09 10.61 10.87
N ASN A 308 22.38 10.69 10.62
CA ASN A 308 23.36 11.06 11.62
C ASN A 308 23.07 12.50 12.12
N LYS A 309 23.12 12.74 13.43
CA LYS A 309 22.77 14.03 14.05
C LYS A 309 23.72 15.19 13.68
N TRP A 310 24.87 14.89 13.07
CA TRP A 310 25.69 15.96 12.52
C TRP A 310 25.07 16.62 11.26
N LEU A 311 24.05 15.98 10.64
CA LEU A 311 23.22 16.59 9.61
C LEU A 311 21.99 17.27 10.26
N THR A 312 21.75 18.52 9.90
CA THR A 312 20.59 19.31 10.34
C THR A 312 19.70 19.69 9.16
N ASN A 313 18.48 20.12 9.45
CA ASN A 313 17.45 20.48 8.46
C ASN A 313 17.05 19.30 7.55
N VAL A 314 17.27 18.08 8.01
CA VAL A 314 16.74 16.89 7.34
C VAL A 314 15.24 16.82 7.64
N VAL A 315 14.41 16.79 6.58
CA VAL A 315 12.96 16.76 6.67
C VAL A 315 12.43 15.58 5.88
N MET A 316 11.56 14.78 6.51
CA MET A 316 10.83 13.71 5.83
C MET A 316 9.48 14.25 5.32
N TYR A 317 9.18 14.00 4.04
CA TYR A 317 7.91 14.35 3.42
C TYR A 317 7.03 13.11 3.21
N PRO A 318 5.69 13.23 3.21
CA PRO A 318 4.77 12.11 2.94
C PRO A 318 4.99 11.47 1.57
N THR A 319 5.45 12.26 0.60
CA THR A 319 5.94 11.74 -0.68
C THR A 319 7.38 11.29 -0.50
N ASP A 320 7.63 10.01 -0.66
CA ASP A 320 8.91 9.35 -0.38
C ASP A 320 9.97 9.54 -1.50
N TYR A 321 9.92 10.68 -2.20
CA TYR A 321 10.83 11.02 -3.32
C TYR A 321 11.77 12.20 -3.03
N TYR A 322 11.54 12.98 -1.95
CA TYR A 322 12.31 14.17 -1.63
C TYR A 322 13.17 13.93 -0.38
N TRP A 323 14.31 13.30 -0.56
CA TRP A 323 15.23 13.01 0.55
C TRP A 323 16.38 14.00 0.65
N LEU A 324 16.82 14.55 -0.50
CA LEU A 324 17.92 15.50 -0.57
C LEU A 324 17.37 16.88 -0.91
N THR A 325 17.53 17.81 0.04
CA THR A 325 17.13 19.22 -0.12
C THR A 325 18.33 20.13 0.05
N LYS A 326 18.24 21.35 -0.49
CA LYS A 326 19.27 22.39 -0.34
C LYS A 326 19.50 22.83 1.11
N ASP A 327 18.54 22.57 1.99
CA ASP A 327 18.55 23.05 3.38
C ASP A 327 19.33 22.13 4.33
N ILE A 328 19.64 20.91 3.88
CA ILE A 328 20.44 19.96 4.67
C ILE A 328 21.86 20.49 4.80
N LYS A 329 22.35 20.60 6.04
CA LYS A 329 23.67 21.16 6.32
C LYS A 329 24.30 20.52 7.56
N PRO A 330 25.64 20.65 7.74
CA PRO A 330 26.29 20.24 8.97
C PRO A 330 25.74 20.97 10.20
N ALA A 331 25.68 20.28 11.33
CA ALA A 331 25.45 20.93 12.63
C ALA A 331 26.61 21.89 12.92
N LYS A 332 26.27 23.02 13.58
CA LYS A 332 27.31 23.98 13.99
C LYS A 332 28.12 23.44 15.14
#